data_c0fafe51821504a1adbbe463fac81ed2
#
_entry.id   c0fafe51821504a1adbbe463fac81ed2
#
_cell.length_a   1.000
_cell.length_b   1.000
_cell.length_c   1.000
_cell.angle_alpha   90.00
_cell.angle_beta   90.00
_cell.angle_gamma   90.00
#
_symmetry.space_group_name_H-M   'P 1'
#
loop_
_entity.id
_entity.type
_entity.pdbx_description
1 polymer ?
#
loop_
_entity_poly.entity_id
_entity_poly.type
_entity_poly.pdbx_seq_one_letter_code
_entity_poly.pdbx_strand_id
1 'polypeptide(L)'
;MVGPSSSHTAGALRIALMAHELMGRPPQEMRFTLYGSSAHTYRGHGTDRALVAGLLGFRPDDLRIRVSFEIARAQGISFDFQVDSKTKPRHPNTVAVWVRDAAGEVLSVRGESIGGGAARLTRVDGIKVEITGEYSAAIIYQQDMPGVLGFVASTLGDAGINIGNSTILRERKGGLAYNVLEVDSAIPDEVQQVLLKDPRVLRIRFIPAFSLAEGAGAATPRYTPEEAQELFPKLDYQDGASIMAHAYTCSISLGRAFLDREELLLAMQGKDTSGAYAYLDRALQVMRESVKAALEHGMHTMGGIIGGEAHALMQLCAGDGESHPSDKLDQAFSGVFPKAAAYATVAGAEGGCQAEIGTASAMAASASIQLLGGSPQQCLAAAAIALTNLLGLVRDPVAGLVEEPCQKRNASAAANALISCELALAGIHSTAFFDETVDALRRVGHSLPFELRETALGGIATCKSCLESCRKAPPGR
;
A
#
# COMPACT_ATOMS: atom_id res chain seq x y z
N MET A 1 1.63 7.61 -6.84
CA MET A 1 0.47 7.80 -5.94
C MET A 1 0.20 9.28 -5.80
N VAL A 2 -1.06 9.69 -5.94
CA VAL A 2 -1.51 11.06 -5.68
C VAL A 2 -2.05 11.12 -4.26
N GLY A 3 -1.39 11.88 -3.37
CA GLY A 3 -1.78 12.03 -1.97
C GLY A 3 -0.63 11.81 -0.98
N PRO A 4 -0.77 12.30 0.27
CA PRO A 4 0.35 12.45 1.19
C PRO A 4 0.65 11.21 2.03
N SER A 5 -0.17 10.15 1.99
CA SER A 5 -0.02 8.98 2.87
C SER A 5 -0.27 7.67 2.13
N SER A 6 0.64 6.72 2.27
CA SER A 6 0.46 5.38 1.72
C SER A 6 -0.69 4.63 2.42
N SER A 7 -0.81 4.77 3.73
CA SER A 7 -1.84 4.07 4.51
C SER A 7 -3.20 4.78 4.51
N HIS A 8 -3.24 6.11 4.61
CA HIS A 8 -4.50 6.85 4.70
C HIS A 8 -5.04 7.32 3.35
N THR A 9 -4.21 7.43 2.32
CA THR A 9 -4.66 7.84 0.98
C THR A 9 -4.69 6.65 0.02
N ALA A 10 -3.53 6.03 -0.26
CA ALA A 10 -3.47 4.95 -1.26
C ALA A 10 -4.21 3.69 -0.82
N GLY A 11 -4.05 3.26 0.44
CA GLY A 11 -4.78 2.11 0.97
C GLY A 11 -6.29 2.33 1.04
N ALA A 12 -6.74 3.54 1.42
CA ALA A 12 -8.15 3.91 1.40
C ALA A 12 -8.74 3.92 -0.02
N LEU A 13 -8.01 4.50 -0.98
CA LEU A 13 -8.37 4.47 -2.39
C LEU A 13 -8.51 3.02 -2.88
N ARG A 14 -7.57 2.14 -2.52
CA ARG A 14 -7.62 0.72 -2.91
C ARG A 14 -8.85 0.00 -2.34
N ILE A 15 -9.24 0.27 -1.08
CA ILE A 15 -10.48 -0.25 -0.49
C ILE A 15 -11.68 0.18 -1.34
N ALA A 16 -11.77 1.46 -1.69
CA ALA A 16 -12.88 1.99 -2.47
C ALA A 16 -12.86 1.48 -3.93
N LEU A 17 -11.68 1.29 -4.52
CA LEU A 17 -11.53 0.71 -5.85
C LEU A 17 -11.98 -0.76 -5.88
N MET A 18 -11.64 -1.55 -4.86
CA MET A 18 -12.18 -2.91 -4.71
C MET A 18 -13.71 -2.90 -4.57
N ALA A 19 -14.28 -1.92 -3.87
CA ALA A 19 -15.73 -1.75 -3.79
C ALA A 19 -16.36 -1.35 -5.14
N HIS A 20 -15.67 -0.53 -5.94
CA HIS A 20 -16.07 -0.19 -7.30
C HIS A 20 -16.17 -1.44 -8.19
N GLU A 21 -15.13 -2.28 -8.18
CA GLU A 21 -15.10 -3.53 -8.95
C GLU A 21 -16.22 -4.49 -8.52
N LEU A 22 -16.41 -4.68 -7.20
CA LEU A 22 -17.50 -5.51 -6.66
C LEU A 22 -18.88 -5.00 -7.03
N MET A 23 -19.06 -3.69 -7.16
CA MET A 23 -20.32 -3.08 -7.59
C MET A 23 -20.55 -3.30 -9.08
N GLY A 24 -19.49 -3.18 -9.91
CA GLY A 24 -19.51 -3.37 -11.37
C GLY A 24 -20.36 -2.34 -12.13
N ARG A 25 -20.83 -1.30 -11.45
CA ARG A 25 -21.67 -0.22 -12.00
C ARG A 25 -21.36 1.12 -11.35
N PRO A 26 -21.59 2.25 -12.05
CA PRO A 26 -21.37 3.56 -11.49
C PRO A 26 -22.23 3.81 -10.24
N PRO A 27 -21.65 4.37 -9.17
CA PRO A 27 -22.39 4.71 -7.96
C PRO A 27 -23.35 5.88 -8.19
N GLN A 28 -24.46 5.92 -7.48
CA GLN A 28 -25.36 7.07 -7.36
C GLN A 28 -25.29 7.70 -5.98
N GLU A 29 -25.08 6.87 -4.96
CA GLU A 29 -24.92 7.32 -3.58
C GLU A 29 -23.79 6.55 -2.90
N MET A 30 -22.95 7.27 -2.16
CA MET A 30 -21.81 6.73 -1.43
C MET A 30 -21.89 7.17 0.04
N ARG A 31 -21.65 6.25 0.98
CA ARG A 31 -21.52 6.57 2.42
C ARG A 31 -20.27 5.89 2.96
N PHE A 32 -19.48 6.65 3.69
CA PHE A 32 -18.23 6.17 4.27
C PHE A 32 -18.29 6.29 5.78
N THR A 33 -17.93 5.22 6.50
CA THR A 33 -17.74 5.27 7.95
C THR A 33 -16.27 5.04 8.26
N LEU A 34 -15.67 5.98 8.98
CA LEU A 34 -14.26 6.04 9.29
C LEU A 34 -14.04 5.65 10.75
N TYR A 35 -13.08 4.75 11.01
CA TYR A 35 -12.77 4.22 12.32
C TYR A 35 -11.32 4.49 12.70
N GLY A 36 -11.00 4.40 14.00
CA GLY A 36 -9.64 4.46 14.52
C GLY A 36 -8.89 5.73 14.11
N SER A 37 -7.68 5.59 13.58
CA SER A 37 -6.87 6.73 13.13
C SER A 37 -7.54 7.49 11.99
N SER A 38 -8.15 6.79 11.03
CA SER A 38 -8.86 7.43 9.92
C SER A 38 -10.00 8.34 10.40
N ALA A 39 -10.66 8.02 11.51
CA ALA A 39 -11.72 8.86 12.09
C ALA A 39 -11.23 10.25 12.50
N HIS A 40 -9.96 10.38 12.86
CA HIS A 40 -9.38 11.63 13.35
C HIS A 40 -8.66 12.44 12.26
N THR A 41 -8.18 11.77 11.22
CA THR A 41 -7.19 12.37 10.30
C THR A 41 -7.62 12.39 8.83
N TYR A 42 -8.79 11.86 8.47
CA TYR A 42 -9.22 11.60 7.09
C TYR A 42 -9.18 12.82 6.16
N ARG A 43 -9.55 14.01 6.66
CA ARG A 43 -9.52 15.25 5.85
C ARG A 43 -8.10 15.67 5.54
N GLY A 44 -7.22 15.64 6.55
CA GLY A 44 -5.83 16.07 6.42
C GLY A 44 -4.99 15.14 5.56
N HIS A 45 -5.36 13.87 5.50
CA HIS A 45 -4.68 12.87 4.67
C HIS A 45 -5.32 12.75 3.26
N GLY A 46 -6.41 13.47 2.98
CA GLY A 46 -7.16 13.30 1.74
C GLY A 46 -7.79 11.92 1.57
N THR A 47 -8.02 11.22 2.69
CA THR A 47 -8.70 9.90 2.71
C THR A 47 -10.09 10.01 2.11
N ASP A 48 -10.80 11.07 2.42
CA ASP A 48 -12.13 11.38 1.90
C ASP A 48 -12.13 11.50 0.37
N ARG A 49 -11.21 12.27 -0.21
CA ARG A 49 -11.05 12.39 -1.66
C ARG A 49 -10.63 11.07 -2.30
N ALA A 50 -9.75 10.33 -1.65
CA ALA A 50 -9.30 9.02 -2.11
C ALA A 50 -10.44 7.99 -2.14
N LEU A 51 -11.30 7.97 -1.12
CA LEU A 51 -12.45 7.07 -1.06
C LEU A 51 -13.47 7.37 -2.17
N VAL A 52 -13.80 8.64 -2.39
CA VAL A 52 -14.69 9.04 -3.50
C VAL A 52 -14.05 8.70 -4.84
N ALA A 53 -12.76 9.02 -5.03
CA ALA A 53 -12.01 8.74 -6.24
C ALA A 53 -11.97 7.23 -6.57
N GLY A 54 -11.72 6.38 -5.56
CA GLY A 54 -11.72 4.92 -5.75
C GLY A 54 -13.07 4.37 -6.19
N LEU A 55 -14.19 4.87 -5.62
CA LEU A 55 -15.54 4.49 -6.09
C LEU A 55 -15.89 5.05 -7.48
N LEU A 56 -15.22 6.13 -7.92
CA LEU A 56 -15.27 6.61 -9.31
C LEU A 56 -14.37 5.81 -10.27
N GLY A 57 -13.64 4.80 -9.78
CA GLY A 57 -12.74 3.96 -10.58
C GLY A 57 -11.38 4.60 -10.88
N PHE A 58 -10.96 5.65 -10.13
CA PHE A 58 -9.67 6.30 -10.37
C PHE A 58 -8.53 5.48 -9.78
N ARG A 59 -7.45 5.36 -10.53
CA ARG A 59 -6.24 4.64 -10.13
C ARG A 59 -5.37 5.50 -9.18
N PRO A 60 -4.43 4.89 -8.43
CA PRO A 60 -3.62 5.62 -7.45
C PRO A 60 -2.74 6.75 -8.01
N ASP A 61 -2.47 6.76 -9.30
CA ASP A 61 -1.67 7.77 -10.01
C ASP A 61 -2.51 8.83 -10.72
N ASP A 62 -3.84 8.75 -10.64
CA ASP A 62 -4.74 9.68 -11.30
C ASP A 62 -4.80 11.03 -10.57
N LEU A 63 -4.39 12.10 -11.24
CA LEU A 63 -4.40 13.45 -10.69
C LEU A 63 -5.81 13.96 -10.35
N ARG A 64 -6.85 13.39 -10.95
CA ARG A 64 -8.26 13.74 -10.68
C ARG A 64 -8.71 13.39 -9.26
N ILE A 65 -7.93 12.57 -8.53
CA ILE A 65 -8.17 12.29 -7.10
C ILE A 65 -8.34 13.59 -6.31
N ARG A 66 -7.55 14.63 -6.64
CA ARG A 66 -7.59 15.93 -5.96
C ARG A 66 -8.92 16.66 -6.10
N VAL A 67 -9.64 16.42 -7.18
CA VAL A 67 -10.92 17.04 -7.53
C VAL A 67 -12.07 16.03 -7.63
N SER A 68 -11.93 14.90 -6.93
CA SER A 68 -12.92 13.81 -6.97
C SER A 68 -14.30 14.22 -6.47
N PHE A 69 -14.38 15.15 -5.51
CA PHE A 69 -15.65 15.67 -4.99
C PHE A 69 -16.41 16.49 -6.03
N GLU A 70 -15.69 17.33 -6.76
CA GLU A 70 -16.23 18.16 -7.83
C GLU A 70 -16.76 17.29 -8.97
N ILE A 71 -15.99 16.24 -9.32
CA ILE A 71 -16.38 15.27 -10.36
C ILE A 71 -17.63 14.48 -9.93
N ALA A 72 -17.66 13.96 -8.68
CA ALA A 72 -18.83 13.25 -8.18
C ALA A 72 -20.09 14.12 -8.20
N ARG A 73 -19.99 15.37 -7.73
CA ARG A 73 -21.12 16.34 -7.78
C ARG A 73 -21.57 16.65 -9.19
N ALA A 74 -20.63 16.85 -10.12
CA ALA A 74 -20.94 17.12 -11.53
C ALA A 74 -21.67 15.93 -12.19
N GLN A 75 -21.43 14.71 -11.73
CA GLN A 75 -22.12 13.49 -12.16
C GLN A 75 -23.43 13.23 -11.41
N GLY A 76 -23.84 14.13 -10.48
CA GLY A 76 -25.06 13.95 -9.68
C GLY A 76 -24.96 12.88 -8.61
N ILE A 77 -23.74 12.46 -8.24
CA ILE A 77 -23.48 11.43 -7.24
C ILE A 77 -23.45 12.08 -5.86
N SER A 78 -24.26 11.59 -4.93
CA SER A 78 -24.24 12.04 -3.54
C SER A 78 -23.24 11.22 -2.70
N PHE A 79 -22.57 11.88 -1.75
CA PHE A 79 -21.64 11.20 -0.84
C PHE A 79 -21.66 11.85 0.55
N ASP A 80 -21.43 11.02 1.58
CA ASP A 80 -21.40 11.41 2.99
C ASP A 80 -20.31 10.67 3.77
N PHE A 81 -19.77 11.34 4.80
CA PHE A 81 -18.72 10.80 5.67
C PHE A 81 -19.20 10.81 7.11
N GLN A 82 -19.17 9.63 7.74
CA GLN A 82 -19.49 9.43 9.14
C GLN A 82 -18.23 9.03 9.90
N VAL A 83 -18.05 9.57 11.10
CA VAL A 83 -16.93 9.27 11.98
C VAL A 83 -17.42 8.46 13.16
N ASP A 84 -16.89 7.25 13.33
CA ASP A 84 -17.12 6.42 14.48
C ASP A 84 -15.85 6.33 15.35
N SER A 85 -15.74 7.23 16.32
CA SER A 85 -14.66 7.26 17.30
C SER A 85 -14.90 6.36 18.52
N LYS A 86 -16.08 5.75 18.65
CA LYS A 86 -16.46 4.92 19.80
C LYS A 86 -16.11 3.44 19.59
N THR A 87 -16.33 2.94 18.40
CA THR A 87 -16.02 1.55 18.05
C THR A 87 -14.51 1.39 17.90
N LYS A 88 -13.91 0.48 18.68
CA LYS A 88 -12.51 0.10 18.51
C LYS A 88 -12.40 -0.90 17.35
N PRO A 89 -11.87 -0.51 16.19
CA PRO A 89 -11.67 -1.44 15.09
C PRO A 89 -10.52 -2.39 15.40
N ARG A 90 -10.46 -3.52 14.69
CA ARG A 90 -9.34 -4.45 14.80
C ARG A 90 -8.04 -3.86 14.24
N HIS A 91 -8.16 -3.03 13.20
CA HIS A 91 -7.06 -2.30 12.59
C HIS A 91 -7.32 -0.78 12.65
N PRO A 92 -6.34 0.07 13.00
CA PRO A 92 -6.54 1.51 13.16
C PRO A 92 -7.01 2.23 11.90
N ASN A 93 -6.64 1.72 10.70
CA ASN A 93 -7.02 2.30 9.41
C ASN A 93 -8.16 1.49 8.77
N THR A 94 -9.26 1.36 9.50
CA THR A 94 -10.47 0.68 9.04
C THR A 94 -11.45 1.68 8.45
N VAL A 95 -12.04 1.32 7.30
CA VAL A 95 -13.10 2.07 6.62
C VAL A 95 -14.23 1.12 6.25
N ALA A 96 -15.48 1.55 6.48
CA ALA A 96 -16.66 0.92 5.88
C ALA A 96 -17.18 1.79 4.73
N VAL A 97 -17.50 1.16 3.63
CA VAL A 97 -18.03 1.78 2.42
C VAL A 97 -19.41 1.17 2.16
N TRP A 98 -20.41 2.01 2.02
CA TRP A 98 -21.72 1.65 1.54
C TRP A 98 -21.98 2.41 0.24
N VAL A 99 -22.40 1.72 -0.80
CA VAL A 99 -22.64 2.30 -2.12
C VAL A 99 -23.93 1.75 -2.69
N ARG A 100 -24.67 2.62 -3.39
CA ARG A 100 -25.90 2.30 -4.12
C ARG A 100 -25.79 2.80 -5.55
N ASP A 101 -26.17 1.96 -6.52
CA ASP A 101 -26.24 2.33 -7.93
C ASP A 101 -27.60 2.94 -8.32
N ALA A 102 -27.72 3.36 -9.59
CA ALA A 102 -28.96 3.92 -10.13
C ALA A 102 -30.12 2.91 -10.23
N ALA A 103 -29.84 1.61 -10.24
CA ALA A 103 -30.85 0.55 -10.22
C ALA A 103 -31.34 0.22 -8.80
N GLY A 104 -30.77 0.87 -7.77
CA GLY A 104 -31.09 0.64 -6.36
C GLY A 104 -30.34 -0.55 -5.75
N GLU A 105 -29.41 -1.15 -6.46
CA GLU A 105 -28.57 -2.20 -5.90
C GLU A 105 -27.58 -1.64 -4.89
N VAL A 106 -27.40 -2.36 -3.80
CA VAL A 106 -26.56 -1.93 -2.67
C VAL A 106 -25.39 -2.90 -2.50
N LEU A 107 -24.23 -2.32 -2.18
CA LEU A 107 -23.06 -3.04 -1.72
C LEU A 107 -22.55 -2.40 -0.43
N SER A 108 -22.17 -3.22 0.54
CA SER A 108 -21.45 -2.77 1.73
C SER A 108 -20.14 -3.53 1.88
N VAL A 109 -19.03 -2.81 2.06
CA VAL A 109 -17.74 -3.41 2.33
C VAL A 109 -17.09 -2.81 3.57
N ARG A 110 -16.26 -3.59 4.27
CA ARG A 110 -15.34 -3.10 5.28
C ARG A 110 -13.94 -3.50 4.89
N GLY A 111 -13.05 -2.53 4.85
CA GLY A 111 -11.64 -2.73 4.49
C GLY A 111 -10.70 -2.13 5.53
N GLU A 112 -9.50 -2.64 5.52
CA GLU A 112 -8.37 -2.21 6.35
C GLU A 112 -7.21 -1.84 5.42
N SER A 113 -6.63 -0.67 5.63
CA SER A 113 -5.38 -0.28 4.95
C SER A 113 -4.21 -0.72 5.81
N ILE A 114 -3.44 -1.67 5.30
CA ILE A 114 -2.37 -2.37 6.05
C ILE A 114 -0.97 -1.78 5.85
N GLY A 115 -0.89 -0.58 5.26
CA GLY A 115 0.39 0.13 5.02
C GLY A 115 0.94 -0.09 3.61
N GLY A 116 1.90 0.75 3.20
CA GLY A 116 2.52 0.66 1.87
C GLY A 116 1.56 0.80 0.68
N GLY A 117 0.36 1.32 0.89
CA GLY A 117 -0.71 1.35 -0.13
C GLY A 117 -1.47 0.03 -0.28
N ALA A 118 -1.11 -1.01 0.46
CA ALA A 118 -1.83 -2.26 0.50
C ALA A 118 -3.12 -2.14 1.33
N ALA A 119 -4.12 -2.93 0.96
CA ALA A 119 -5.40 -2.98 1.64
C ALA A 119 -5.99 -4.38 1.57
N ARG A 120 -6.89 -4.69 2.50
CA ARG A 120 -7.68 -5.92 2.46
C ARG A 120 -9.14 -5.63 2.80
N LEU A 121 -10.06 -6.29 2.12
CA LEU A 121 -11.45 -6.34 2.53
C LEU A 121 -11.63 -7.41 3.60
N THR A 122 -12.31 -7.07 4.68
CA THR A 122 -12.60 -7.97 5.81
C THR A 122 -14.06 -8.34 5.89
N ARG A 123 -14.94 -7.57 5.22
CA ARG A 123 -16.37 -7.89 5.03
C ARG A 123 -16.88 -7.39 3.69
N VAL A 124 -17.77 -8.16 3.09
CA VAL A 124 -18.57 -7.78 1.92
C VAL A 124 -20.01 -8.21 2.19
N ASP A 125 -20.97 -7.29 2.10
CA ASP A 125 -22.40 -7.51 2.40
C ASP A 125 -22.65 -8.26 3.72
N GLY A 126 -21.84 -7.91 4.76
CA GLY A 126 -21.90 -8.56 6.07
C GLY A 126 -21.08 -9.87 6.18
N ILE A 127 -20.71 -10.48 5.07
CA ILE A 127 -19.94 -11.75 5.01
C ILE A 127 -18.50 -11.46 5.38
N LYS A 128 -17.91 -12.26 6.27
CA LYS A 128 -16.49 -12.18 6.60
C LYS A 128 -15.67 -12.73 5.42
N VAL A 129 -14.77 -11.91 4.90
CA VAL A 129 -13.85 -12.27 3.82
C VAL A 129 -12.42 -11.86 4.18
N GLU A 130 -11.45 -12.33 3.41
CA GLU A 130 -10.09 -11.80 3.41
C GLU A 130 -9.67 -11.69 1.94
N ILE A 131 -9.83 -10.51 1.33
CA ILE A 131 -9.53 -10.25 -0.08
C ILE A 131 -8.55 -9.09 -0.15
N THR A 132 -7.35 -9.34 -0.65
CA THR A 132 -6.27 -8.34 -0.78
C THR A 132 -6.24 -7.67 -2.15
N GLY A 133 -6.87 -8.29 -3.16
CA GLY A 133 -6.78 -7.89 -4.56
C GLY A 133 -5.44 -8.25 -5.21
N GLU A 134 -4.62 -9.07 -4.58
CA GLU A 134 -3.42 -9.66 -5.20
C GLU A 134 -3.80 -10.75 -6.22
N TYR A 135 -4.84 -11.49 -5.91
CA TYR A 135 -5.48 -12.45 -6.80
C TYR A 135 -6.87 -11.98 -7.20
N SER A 136 -7.34 -12.45 -8.34
CA SER A 136 -8.74 -12.28 -8.69
C SER A 136 -9.60 -13.03 -7.69
N ALA A 137 -10.72 -12.43 -7.27
CA ALA A 137 -11.60 -13.03 -6.27
C ALA A 137 -13.06 -12.97 -6.70
N ALA A 138 -13.80 -14.02 -6.40
CA ALA A 138 -15.24 -14.08 -6.63
C ALA A 138 -15.98 -14.43 -5.34
N ILE A 139 -17.09 -13.75 -5.10
CA ILE A 139 -18.04 -14.08 -4.05
C ILE A 139 -19.32 -14.56 -4.74
N ILE A 140 -19.61 -15.84 -4.62
CA ILE A 140 -20.79 -16.48 -5.19
C ILE A 140 -21.82 -16.65 -4.11
N TYR A 141 -22.93 -15.97 -4.24
CA TYR A 141 -24.10 -16.05 -3.35
C TYR A 141 -24.99 -17.18 -3.85
N GLN A 142 -25.28 -18.16 -3.01
CA GLN A 142 -26.01 -19.35 -3.41
C GLN A 142 -26.95 -19.86 -2.32
N GLN A 143 -27.87 -20.74 -2.73
CA GLN A 143 -28.64 -21.55 -1.77
C GLN A 143 -27.75 -22.67 -1.22
N ASP A 144 -27.83 -22.95 0.09
CA ASP A 144 -27.12 -24.05 0.74
C ASP A 144 -27.75 -25.39 0.36
N MET A 145 -27.46 -25.88 -0.86
CA MET A 145 -27.99 -27.10 -1.43
C MET A 145 -26.87 -28.02 -1.91
N PRO A 146 -27.09 -29.35 -1.89
CA PRO A 146 -26.14 -30.31 -2.45
C PRO A 146 -25.82 -30.05 -3.90
N GLY A 147 -24.53 -30.19 -4.27
CA GLY A 147 -24.06 -30.12 -5.66
C GLY A 147 -23.74 -28.73 -6.17
N VAL A 148 -24.08 -27.62 -5.47
CA VAL A 148 -23.84 -26.27 -5.97
C VAL A 148 -22.33 -25.99 -6.02
N LEU A 149 -21.58 -26.34 -4.97
CA LEU A 149 -20.11 -26.19 -4.97
C LEU A 149 -19.46 -26.98 -6.12
N GLY A 150 -19.88 -28.22 -6.32
CA GLY A 150 -19.39 -29.05 -7.44
C GLY A 150 -19.68 -28.44 -8.81
N PHE A 151 -20.87 -27.88 -9.00
CA PHE A 151 -21.24 -27.16 -10.22
C PHE A 151 -20.33 -25.94 -10.45
N VAL A 152 -20.13 -25.12 -9.41
CA VAL A 152 -19.26 -23.94 -9.49
C VAL A 152 -17.83 -24.35 -9.86
N ALA A 153 -17.27 -25.33 -9.14
CA ALA A 153 -15.89 -25.78 -9.36
C ALA A 153 -15.70 -26.39 -10.76
N SER A 154 -16.65 -27.23 -11.23
CA SER A 154 -16.59 -27.81 -12.57
C SER A 154 -16.70 -26.73 -13.65
N THR A 155 -17.62 -25.77 -13.51
CA THR A 155 -17.79 -24.69 -14.49
C THR A 155 -16.52 -23.85 -14.63
N LEU A 156 -15.84 -23.53 -13.51
CA LEU A 156 -14.57 -22.80 -13.54
C LEU A 156 -13.46 -23.67 -14.14
N GLY A 157 -13.36 -24.94 -13.74
CA GLY A 157 -12.38 -25.87 -14.28
C GLY A 157 -12.53 -26.12 -15.78
N ASP A 158 -13.76 -26.28 -16.28
CA ASP A 158 -14.05 -26.43 -17.72
C ASP A 158 -13.68 -25.18 -18.53
N ALA A 159 -13.69 -24.00 -17.87
CA ALA A 159 -13.20 -22.75 -18.45
C ALA A 159 -11.68 -22.55 -18.29
N GLY A 160 -10.94 -23.53 -17.76
CA GLY A 160 -9.50 -23.45 -17.53
C GLY A 160 -9.10 -22.51 -16.38
N ILE A 161 -10.03 -22.17 -15.48
CA ILE A 161 -9.80 -21.26 -14.35
C ILE A 161 -9.50 -22.10 -13.11
N ASN A 162 -8.27 -21.97 -12.59
CA ASN A 162 -7.87 -22.64 -11.37
C ASN A 162 -8.36 -21.87 -10.14
N ILE A 163 -8.80 -22.62 -9.13
CA ILE A 163 -9.20 -22.08 -7.81
C ILE A 163 -8.02 -22.28 -6.87
N GLY A 164 -7.33 -21.19 -6.52
CA GLY A 164 -6.17 -21.20 -5.61
C GLY A 164 -6.58 -21.31 -4.14
N ASN A 165 -7.70 -20.67 -3.77
CA ASN A 165 -8.24 -20.72 -2.42
C ASN A 165 -9.77 -20.69 -2.45
N SER A 166 -10.41 -21.37 -1.50
CA SER A 166 -11.85 -21.33 -1.36
C SER A 166 -12.29 -21.36 0.10
N THR A 167 -13.21 -20.47 0.45
CA THR A 167 -13.86 -20.45 1.77
C THR A 167 -15.36 -20.51 1.59
N ILE A 168 -16.01 -21.49 2.22
CA ILE A 168 -17.46 -21.64 2.18
C ILE A 168 -18.02 -21.18 3.52
N LEU A 169 -18.92 -20.24 3.46
CA LEU A 169 -19.65 -19.73 4.60
C LEU A 169 -21.14 -19.95 4.39
N ARG A 170 -21.88 -20.29 5.42
CA ARG A 170 -23.34 -20.34 5.40
C ARG A 170 -23.93 -19.63 6.59
N GLU A 171 -25.06 -18.99 6.37
CA GLU A 171 -25.82 -18.36 7.47
C GLU A 171 -26.51 -19.40 8.31
N ARG A 172 -27.20 -20.34 7.66
CA ARG A 172 -27.90 -21.46 8.29
C ARG A 172 -28.07 -22.60 7.31
N LYS A 173 -28.25 -23.81 7.80
CA LYS A 173 -28.53 -25.00 6.99
C LYS A 173 -29.74 -24.78 6.10
N GLY A 174 -29.58 -24.98 4.79
CA GLY A 174 -30.63 -24.80 3.77
C GLY A 174 -30.99 -23.32 3.48
N GLY A 175 -30.26 -22.37 4.02
CA GLY A 175 -30.43 -20.94 3.74
C GLY A 175 -29.44 -20.41 2.71
N LEU A 176 -28.95 -19.20 2.92
CA LEU A 176 -27.92 -18.61 2.10
C LEU A 176 -26.53 -19.19 2.44
N ALA A 177 -25.74 -19.44 1.42
CA ALA A 177 -24.34 -19.79 1.51
C ALA A 177 -23.52 -18.93 0.54
N TYR A 178 -22.23 -18.82 0.83
CA TYR A 178 -21.30 -17.96 0.10
C TYR A 178 -20.04 -18.76 -0.18
N ASN A 179 -19.64 -18.81 -1.45
CA ASN A 179 -18.33 -19.29 -1.84
C ASN A 179 -17.46 -18.06 -2.11
N VAL A 180 -16.45 -17.85 -1.29
CA VAL A 180 -15.39 -16.86 -1.51
C VAL A 180 -14.23 -17.59 -2.14
N LEU A 181 -13.94 -17.31 -3.39
CA LEU A 181 -12.93 -17.97 -4.20
C LEU A 181 -11.83 -16.99 -4.57
N GLU A 182 -10.58 -17.38 -4.45
CA GLU A 182 -9.46 -16.75 -5.13
C GLU A 182 -9.11 -17.60 -6.35
N VAL A 183 -8.98 -16.95 -7.50
CA VAL A 183 -8.75 -17.61 -8.79
C VAL A 183 -7.55 -17.00 -9.50
N ASP A 184 -6.83 -17.81 -10.29
CA ASP A 184 -5.58 -17.41 -10.93
C ASP A 184 -5.78 -16.46 -12.12
N SER A 185 -7.00 -16.41 -12.67
CA SER A 185 -7.32 -15.54 -13.81
C SER A 185 -8.69 -14.87 -13.64
N ALA A 186 -8.97 -13.88 -14.49
CA ALA A 186 -10.30 -13.25 -14.53
C ALA A 186 -11.37 -14.28 -14.93
N ILE A 187 -12.56 -14.18 -14.34
CA ILE A 187 -13.72 -14.97 -14.73
C ILE A 187 -14.45 -14.22 -15.85
N PRO A 188 -14.42 -14.70 -17.10
CA PRO A 188 -15.10 -14.05 -18.21
C PRO A 188 -16.61 -13.93 -17.98
N ASP A 189 -17.23 -12.91 -18.57
CA ASP A 189 -18.68 -12.69 -18.42
C ASP A 189 -19.50 -13.88 -18.88
N GLU A 190 -19.06 -14.60 -19.93
CA GLU A 190 -19.70 -15.79 -20.43
C GLU A 190 -19.76 -16.91 -19.37
N VAL A 191 -18.68 -17.09 -18.62
CA VAL A 191 -18.58 -18.08 -17.53
C VAL A 191 -19.46 -17.65 -16.36
N GLN A 192 -19.48 -16.37 -16.00
CA GLN A 192 -20.38 -15.84 -14.98
C GLN A 192 -21.85 -16.06 -15.37
N GLN A 193 -22.21 -15.86 -16.64
CA GLN A 193 -23.56 -16.13 -17.14
C GLN A 193 -23.92 -17.62 -17.10
N VAL A 194 -22.96 -18.52 -17.33
CA VAL A 194 -23.19 -19.96 -17.16
C VAL A 194 -23.49 -20.29 -15.70
N LEU A 195 -22.72 -19.76 -14.77
CA LEU A 195 -22.95 -19.95 -13.34
C LEU A 195 -24.33 -19.42 -12.90
N LEU A 196 -24.74 -18.26 -13.41
CA LEU A 196 -26.04 -17.63 -13.09
C LEU A 196 -27.25 -18.35 -13.72
N LYS A 197 -27.05 -19.27 -14.67
CA LYS A 197 -28.16 -20.11 -15.21
C LYS A 197 -28.66 -21.14 -14.21
N ASP A 198 -27.83 -21.54 -13.24
CA ASP A 198 -28.27 -22.40 -12.14
C ASP A 198 -29.11 -21.57 -11.15
N PRO A 199 -30.40 -21.88 -10.95
CA PRO A 199 -31.28 -21.08 -10.09
C PRO A 199 -30.86 -21.09 -8.61
N ARG A 200 -29.94 -21.95 -8.24
CA ARG A 200 -29.35 -22.00 -6.88
C ARG A 200 -28.22 -20.98 -6.70
N VAL A 201 -27.62 -20.48 -7.80
CA VAL A 201 -26.64 -19.38 -7.80
C VAL A 201 -27.41 -18.07 -7.94
N LEU A 202 -27.40 -17.26 -6.90
CA LEU A 202 -28.24 -16.07 -6.81
C LEU A 202 -27.57 -14.81 -7.32
N ARG A 203 -26.24 -14.72 -7.12
CA ARG A 203 -25.42 -13.55 -7.48
C ARG A 203 -23.96 -13.93 -7.52
N ILE A 204 -23.20 -13.21 -8.34
CA ILE A 204 -21.73 -13.25 -8.36
C ILE A 204 -21.23 -11.82 -8.22
N ARG A 205 -20.26 -11.62 -7.33
CA ARG A 205 -19.46 -10.41 -7.25
C ARG A 205 -18.01 -10.78 -7.54
N PHE A 206 -17.37 -10.01 -8.40
CA PHE A 206 -16.03 -10.31 -8.87
C PHE A 206 -15.11 -9.12 -8.66
N ILE A 207 -13.86 -9.37 -8.27
CA ILE A 207 -12.77 -8.41 -8.20
C ILE A 207 -11.65 -8.97 -9.08
N PRO A 208 -11.21 -8.27 -10.13
CA PRO A 208 -10.00 -8.64 -10.85
C PRO A 208 -8.77 -8.42 -9.96
N ALA A 209 -7.71 -9.16 -10.18
CA ALA A 209 -6.43 -8.87 -9.55
C ALA A 209 -5.97 -7.46 -9.94
N PHE A 210 -5.57 -6.66 -8.97
CA PHE A 210 -4.98 -5.35 -9.24
C PHE A 210 -3.51 -5.55 -9.63
N SER A 211 -3.25 -5.63 -10.93
CA SER A 211 -1.89 -5.66 -11.43
C SER A 211 -1.19 -4.33 -11.15
N LEU A 212 -0.02 -4.39 -10.53
CA LEU A 212 0.85 -3.21 -10.37
C LEU A 212 1.53 -2.83 -11.70
N ALA A 213 1.44 -3.67 -12.72
CA ALA A 213 2.19 -3.58 -13.98
C ALA A 213 1.28 -3.61 -15.23
N GLU A 214 0.30 -2.72 -15.34
CA GLU A 214 -0.30 -2.47 -16.67
C GLU A 214 0.52 -1.40 -17.39
N GLY A 215 1.29 -1.81 -18.41
CA GLY A 215 2.02 -0.90 -19.29
C GLY A 215 3.42 -1.34 -19.72
N ALA A 216 3.93 -2.46 -19.23
CA ALA A 216 5.14 -3.05 -19.76
C ALA A 216 4.83 -3.85 -21.03
N GLY A 217 5.46 -3.52 -22.16
CA GLY A 217 5.35 -4.30 -23.39
C GLY A 217 5.75 -5.75 -23.12
N ALA A 218 5.11 -6.69 -23.81
CA ALA A 218 5.32 -8.12 -23.64
C ALA A 218 6.78 -8.50 -23.88
N ALA A 219 7.57 -8.56 -22.82
CA ALA A 219 8.87 -9.20 -22.84
C ALA A 219 8.65 -10.71 -22.61
N THR A 220 9.42 -11.53 -23.28
CA THR A 220 9.37 -12.99 -23.07
C THR A 220 9.69 -13.29 -21.61
N PRO A 221 8.83 -14.01 -20.88
CA PRO A 221 9.09 -14.37 -19.49
C PRO A 221 10.45 -15.08 -19.36
N ARG A 222 11.24 -14.69 -18.37
CA ARG A 222 12.55 -15.29 -18.13
C ARG A 222 12.44 -16.74 -17.61
N TYR A 223 11.33 -17.05 -16.96
CA TYR A 223 11.04 -18.37 -16.40
C TYR A 223 9.63 -18.80 -16.80
N THR A 224 9.43 -20.09 -17.04
CA THR A 224 8.09 -20.67 -17.09
C THR A 224 7.53 -20.82 -15.67
N PRO A 225 6.21 -20.96 -15.48
CA PRO A 225 5.63 -21.20 -14.15
C PRO A 225 6.21 -22.45 -13.46
N GLU A 226 6.49 -23.50 -14.23
CA GLU A 226 7.03 -24.76 -13.72
C GLU A 226 8.49 -24.58 -13.26
N GLU A 227 9.34 -23.93 -14.07
CA GLU A 227 10.71 -23.59 -13.68
C GLU A 227 10.75 -22.69 -12.44
N ALA A 228 9.84 -21.72 -12.37
CA ALA A 228 9.74 -20.83 -11.22
C ALA A 228 9.33 -21.58 -9.95
N GLN A 229 8.41 -22.53 -10.04
CA GLN A 229 7.96 -23.34 -8.92
C GLN A 229 9.07 -24.23 -8.37
N GLU A 230 9.96 -24.74 -9.22
CA GLU A 230 11.12 -25.55 -8.83
C GLU A 230 12.24 -24.68 -8.21
N LEU A 231 12.43 -23.45 -8.71
CA LEU A 231 13.52 -22.58 -8.28
C LEU A 231 13.16 -21.74 -7.03
N PHE A 232 11.90 -21.37 -6.87
CA PHE A 232 11.43 -20.46 -5.82
C PHE A 232 11.85 -20.87 -4.40
N PRO A 233 11.80 -22.17 -3.97
CA PRO A 233 12.23 -22.56 -2.65
C PRO A 233 13.69 -22.22 -2.34
N LYS A 234 14.54 -22.05 -3.36
CA LYS A 234 15.96 -21.66 -3.21
C LYS A 234 16.14 -20.16 -2.99
N LEU A 235 15.15 -19.36 -3.39
CA LEU A 235 15.13 -17.90 -3.33
C LEU A 235 14.09 -17.37 -2.34
N ASP A 236 13.42 -18.23 -1.58
CA ASP A 236 12.48 -17.84 -0.53
C ASP A 236 13.22 -17.54 0.77
N TYR A 237 13.86 -16.38 0.79
CA TYR A 237 14.70 -15.93 1.91
C TYR A 237 13.86 -15.68 3.15
N GLN A 238 14.23 -16.32 4.27
CA GLN A 238 13.54 -16.18 5.55
C GLN A 238 14.14 -15.06 6.42
N ASP A 239 15.39 -14.69 6.18
CA ASP A 239 16.13 -13.70 6.97
C ASP A 239 17.22 -13.01 6.14
N GLY A 240 17.85 -11.99 6.76
CA GLY A 240 18.96 -11.26 6.14
C GLY A 240 20.19 -12.12 5.89
N ALA A 241 20.41 -13.15 6.70
CA ALA A 241 21.55 -14.05 6.53
C ALA A 241 21.39 -14.93 5.28
N SER A 242 20.20 -15.46 5.03
CA SER A 242 19.92 -16.33 3.86
C SER A 242 20.05 -15.57 2.54
N ILE A 243 19.55 -14.33 2.45
CA ILE A 243 19.72 -13.52 1.23
C ILE A 243 21.19 -13.11 1.02
N MET A 244 21.92 -12.78 2.10
CA MET A 244 23.36 -12.51 1.99
C MET A 244 24.12 -13.73 1.49
N ALA A 245 23.86 -14.91 2.04
CA ALA A 245 24.51 -16.15 1.61
C ALA A 245 24.28 -16.42 0.12
N HIS A 246 23.06 -16.20 -0.37
CA HIS A 246 22.75 -16.32 -1.81
C HIS A 246 23.51 -15.29 -2.63
N ALA A 247 23.47 -14.01 -2.25
CA ALA A 247 24.15 -12.93 -2.95
C ALA A 247 25.67 -13.21 -3.09
N TYR A 248 26.32 -13.66 -2.03
CA TYR A 248 27.74 -14.05 -2.06
C TYR A 248 27.99 -15.29 -2.91
N THR A 249 27.18 -16.35 -2.78
CA THR A 249 27.33 -17.60 -3.54
C THR A 249 27.21 -17.35 -5.05
N CYS A 250 26.26 -16.50 -5.45
CA CYS A 250 26.01 -16.17 -6.86
C CYS A 250 26.82 -14.98 -7.36
N SER A 251 27.61 -14.31 -6.49
CA SER A 251 28.34 -13.08 -6.82
C SER A 251 27.45 -12.00 -7.42
N ILE A 252 26.26 -11.81 -6.86
CA ILE A 252 25.27 -10.81 -7.27
C ILE A 252 25.04 -9.79 -6.16
N SER A 253 24.46 -8.63 -6.52
CA SER A 253 24.07 -7.64 -5.55
C SER A 253 22.82 -8.06 -4.78
N LEU A 254 22.62 -7.47 -3.61
CA LEU A 254 21.43 -7.73 -2.78
C LEU A 254 20.14 -7.37 -3.55
N GLY A 255 20.14 -6.24 -4.25
CA GLY A 255 19.00 -5.83 -5.08
C GLY A 255 18.71 -6.83 -6.20
N ARG A 256 19.75 -7.44 -6.81
CA ARG A 256 19.55 -8.49 -7.83
C ARG A 256 18.96 -9.75 -7.20
N ALA A 257 19.39 -10.15 -6.02
CA ALA A 257 18.83 -11.31 -5.32
C ALA A 257 17.34 -11.16 -5.04
N PHE A 258 16.92 -9.97 -4.61
CA PHE A 258 15.48 -9.68 -4.41
C PHE A 258 14.70 -9.68 -5.71
N LEU A 259 15.27 -9.09 -6.75
CA LEU A 259 14.62 -9.02 -8.05
C LEU A 259 14.45 -10.41 -8.67
N ASP A 260 15.43 -11.29 -8.55
CA ASP A 260 15.33 -12.68 -9.00
C ASP A 260 14.18 -13.41 -8.27
N ARG A 261 14.00 -13.17 -6.98
CA ARG A 261 12.86 -13.69 -6.21
C ARG A 261 11.52 -13.17 -6.71
N GLU A 262 11.41 -11.85 -6.93
CA GLU A 262 10.17 -11.24 -7.42
C GLU A 262 9.83 -11.69 -8.85
N GLU A 263 10.83 -11.86 -9.72
CA GLU A 263 10.65 -12.43 -11.06
C GLU A 263 10.08 -13.86 -11.00
N LEU A 264 10.56 -14.70 -10.07
CA LEU A 264 10.02 -16.04 -9.86
C LEU A 264 8.59 -16.02 -9.33
N LEU A 265 8.28 -15.13 -8.37
CA LEU A 265 6.91 -14.96 -7.86
C LEU A 265 5.93 -14.56 -8.96
N LEU A 266 6.33 -13.63 -9.84
CA LEU A 266 5.51 -13.22 -10.98
C LEU A 266 5.34 -14.36 -11.98
N ALA A 267 6.41 -15.11 -12.29
CA ALA A 267 6.36 -16.27 -13.18
C ALA A 267 5.44 -17.38 -12.66
N MET A 268 5.51 -17.70 -11.35
CA MET A 268 4.60 -18.65 -10.71
C MET A 268 3.13 -18.25 -10.83
N GLN A 269 2.85 -16.95 -10.91
CA GLN A 269 1.50 -16.40 -11.10
C GLN A 269 1.11 -16.29 -12.59
N GLY A 270 1.96 -16.76 -13.51
CA GLY A 270 1.74 -16.59 -14.94
C GLY A 270 1.79 -15.12 -15.40
N LYS A 271 2.40 -14.24 -14.61
CA LYS A 271 2.52 -12.81 -14.91
C LYS A 271 3.83 -12.51 -15.62
N ASP A 272 3.87 -11.40 -16.36
CA ASP A 272 5.08 -10.91 -17.01
C ASP A 272 6.16 -10.57 -15.97
N THR A 273 7.29 -11.24 -16.05
CA THR A 273 8.44 -11.05 -15.16
C THR A 273 9.15 -9.71 -15.36
N SER A 274 9.00 -9.07 -16.54
CA SER A 274 9.50 -7.71 -16.77
C SER A 274 8.74 -6.65 -15.97
N GLY A 275 7.55 -6.99 -15.45
CA GLY A 275 6.70 -6.11 -14.68
C GLY A 275 7.34 -5.58 -13.39
N ALA A 276 8.26 -6.35 -12.76
CA ALA A 276 8.99 -5.89 -11.57
C ALA A 276 9.90 -4.69 -11.90
N TYR A 277 10.65 -4.74 -12.98
CA TYR A 277 11.48 -3.62 -13.44
C TYR A 277 10.63 -2.43 -13.88
N ALA A 278 9.60 -2.66 -14.69
CA ALA A 278 8.72 -1.59 -15.15
C ALA A 278 8.02 -0.86 -14.00
N TYR A 279 7.65 -1.59 -12.95
CA TYR A 279 7.10 -0.99 -11.73
C TYR A 279 8.12 -0.11 -11.02
N LEU A 280 9.36 -0.58 -10.84
CA LEU A 280 10.43 0.18 -10.18
C LEU A 280 10.80 1.43 -10.99
N ASP A 281 10.96 1.30 -12.31
CA ASP A 281 11.22 2.41 -13.22
C ASP A 281 10.10 3.46 -13.15
N ARG A 282 8.84 3.02 -13.19
CA ARG A 282 7.71 3.94 -13.09
C ARG A 282 7.66 4.63 -11.73
N ALA A 283 7.90 3.89 -10.63
CA ALA A 283 7.97 4.47 -9.30
C ALA A 283 9.06 5.55 -9.21
N LEU A 284 10.24 5.27 -9.75
CA LEU A 284 11.35 6.21 -9.77
C LEU A 284 11.06 7.44 -10.64
N GLN A 285 10.47 7.25 -11.82
CA GLN A 285 10.05 8.35 -12.67
C GLN A 285 9.07 9.26 -11.96
N VAL A 286 8.05 8.71 -11.29
CA VAL A 286 7.08 9.48 -10.50
C VAL A 286 7.76 10.24 -9.37
N MET A 287 8.73 9.63 -8.67
CA MET A 287 9.51 10.29 -7.63
C MET A 287 10.32 11.47 -8.22
N ARG A 288 11.01 11.27 -9.34
CA ARG A 288 11.77 12.33 -10.03
C ARG A 288 10.86 13.49 -10.49
N GLU A 289 9.74 13.18 -11.11
CA GLU A 289 8.76 14.18 -11.55
C GLU A 289 8.19 14.98 -10.36
N SER A 290 7.89 14.30 -9.24
CA SER A 290 7.39 14.93 -8.03
C SER A 290 8.42 15.88 -7.40
N VAL A 291 9.68 15.44 -7.28
CA VAL A 291 10.78 16.27 -6.78
C VAL A 291 10.99 17.49 -7.70
N LYS A 292 11.06 17.27 -9.01
CA LYS A 292 11.23 18.33 -10.00
C LYS A 292 10.10 19.36 -9.90
N ALA A 293 8.86 18.93 -9.84
CA ALA A 293 7.70 19.82 -9.71
C ALA A 293 7.75 20.64 -8.40
N ALA A 294 8.16 20.03 -7.29
CA ALA A 294 8.31 20.74 -6.01
C ALA A 294 9.42 21.79 -6.04
N LEU A 295 10.54 21.50 -6.73
CA LEU A 295 11.67 22.42 -6.86
C LEU A 295 11.40 23.57 -7.83
N GLU A 296 10.74 23.30 -8.97
CA GLU A 296 10.52 24.29 -10.03
C GLU A 296 9.32 25.20 -9.76
N HIS A 297 8.25 24.69 -9.14
CA HIS A 297 6.97 25.37 -9.09
C HIS A 297 6.50 25.78 -7.70
N GLY A 298 7.30 25.55 -6.65
CA GLY A 298 6.93 25.97 -5.30
C GLY A 298 5.59 25.40 -4.84
N MET A 299 5.36 24.10 -5.05
CA MET A 299 4.07 23.47 -4.80
C MET A 299 3.64 23.60 -3.33
N HIS A 300 2.37 23.95 -3.14
CA HIS A 300 1.73 23.92 -1.83
C HIS A 300 1.12 22.54 -1.56
N THR A 301 1.17 22.12 -0.30
CA THR A 301 0.52 20.90 0.17
C THR A 301 -1.01 21.03 0.18
N MET A 302 -1.72 19.91 0.26
CA MET A 302 -3.19 19.90 0.21
C MET A 302 -3.83 20.61 1.40
N GLY A 303 -3.19 20.60 2.58
CA GLY A 303 -3.66 21.28 3.78
C GLY A 303 -3.23 22.75 3.85
N GLY A 304 -2.27 23.17 3.05
CA GLY A 304 -1.81 24.55 2.93
C GLY A 304 -1.02 25.07 4.14
N ILE A 305 -0.52 24.19 5.02
CA ILE A 305 0.34 24.57 6.14
C ILE A 305 1.77 24.75 5.67
N ILE A 306 2.24 23.92 4.75
CA ILE A 306 3.57 23.94 4.15
C ILE A 306 3.45 24.21 2.66
N GLY A 307 4.31 25.07 2.10
CA GLY A 307 4.34 25.35 0.68
C GLY A 307 5.52 26.20 0.27
N GLY A 308 6.24 25.76 -0.75
CA GLY A 308 7.37 26.48 -1.33
C GLY A 308 8.71 26.28 -0.63
N GLU A 309 8.78 25.57 0.50
CA GLU A 309 10.05 25.40 1.26
C GLU A 309 11.11 24.67 0.44
N ALA A 310 10.73 23.65 -0.36
CA ALA A 310 11.67 22.94 -1.23
C ALA A 310 12.27 23.89 -2.29
N HIS A 311 11.47 24.78 -2.85
CA HIS A 311 11.92 25.79 -3.79
C HIS A 311 12.85 26.83 -3.11
N ALA A 312 12.47 27.30 -1.91
CA ALA A 312 13.29 28.22 -1.14
C ALA A 312 14.65 27.60 -0.74
N LEU A 313 14.65 26.31 -0.36
CA LEU A 313 15.89 25.58 -0.05
C LEU A 313 16.80 25.44 -1.28
N MET A 314 16.20 25.14 -2.46
CA MET A 314 16.95 25.09 -3.71
C MET A 314 17.56 26.43 -4.10
N GLN A 315 16.83 27.53 -3.94
CA GLN A 315 17.38 28.87 -4.18
C GLN A 315 18.55 29.17 -3.26
N LEU A 316 18.51 28.69 -2.02
CA LEU A 316 19.61 28.85 -1.06
C LEU A 316 20.83 28.01 -1.47
N CYS A 317 20.63 26.79 -1.99
CA CYS A 317 21.68 25.86 -2.41
C CYS A 317 22.22 26.11 -3.82
N ALA A 318 21.48 26.81 -4.67
CA ALA A 318 21.88 27.08 -6.08
C ALA A 318 23.10 28.01 -6.23
N GLY A 319 23.65 28.50 -5.13
CA GLY A 319 24.91 29.29 -5.12
C GLY A 319 26.19 28.47 -5.36
N ASP A 320 26.18 27.15 -5.15
CA ASP A 320 27.36 26.30 -5.15
C ASP A 320 27.22 25.20 -6.21
N GLY A 321 27.42 25.58 -7.48
CA GLY A 321 27.21 24.70 -8.63
C GLY A 321 28.08 23.44 -8.64
N GLU A 322 27.54 22.29 -8.28
CA GLU A 322 28.06 20.98 -8.66
C GLU A 322 26.94 20.00 -9.01
N SER A 323 27.23 19.16 -10.03
CA SER A 323 26.30 18.19 -10.64
C SER A 323 26.01 16.99 -9.77
N HIS A 324 24.73 16.61 -9.68
CA HIS A 324 24.28 15.44 -8.92
C HIS A 324 24.45 14.12 -9.68
N PRO A 325 24.88 13.03 -9.01
CA PRO A 325 24.95 11.70 -9.60
C PRO A 325 23.55 11.05 -9.58
N SER A 326 22.77 11.26 -10.64
CA SER A 326 21.36 10.80 -10.71
C SER A 326 21.14 9.43 -11.34
N ASP A 327 22.16 8.79 -11.91
CA ASP A 327 21.95 7.68 -12.86
C ASP A 327 22.08 6.26 -12.26
N LYS A 328 22.34 6.11 -10.97
CA LYS A 328 22.60 4.81 -10.33
C LYS A 328 21.64 4.44 -9.19
N LEU A 329 20.58 5.22 -8.97
CA LEU A 329 19.66 5.03 -7.83
C LEU A 329 18.65 3.87 -8.02
N ASP A 330 18.56 3.30 -9.19
CA ASP A 330 17.45 2.48 -9.63
C ASP A 330 17.45 1.04 -9.09
N GLN A 331 18.62 0.49 -8.74
CA GLN A 331 18.75 -0.93 -8.39
C GLN A 331 18.62 -1.25 -6.89
N ALA A 332 18.58 -0.24 -6.07
CA ALA A 332 18.85 -0.39 -4.65
C ALA A 332 17.64 -0.33 -3.71
N PHE A 333 16.44 0.01 -4.20
CA PHE A 333 15.24 0.18 -3.36
C PHE A 333 14.57 -1.12 -2.91
N SER A 334 14.90 -2.25 -3.48
CA SER A 334 14.09 -3.47 -3.41
C SER A 334 14.26 -4.34 -2.16
N GLY A 335 15.32 -4.15 -1.37
CA GLY A 335 15.72 -5.15 -0.37
C GLY A 335 15.11 -5.02 1.02
N VAL A 336 14.86 -3.81 1.52
CA VAL A 336 14.49 -3.58 2.93
C VAL A 336 12.98 -3.59 3.14
N PHE A 337 12.21 -3.09 2.18
CA PHE A 337 10.77 -2.96 2.29
C PHE A 337 10.03 -4.29 2.51
N PRO A 338 10.30 -5.37 1.74
CA PRO A 338 9.60 -6.64 1.92
C PRO A 338 9.80 -7.23 3.32
N LYS A 339 11.00 -7.13 3.88
CA LYS A 339 11.28 -7.64 5.23
C LYS A 339 10.53 -6.84 6.29
N ALA A 340 10.58 -5.52 6.25
CA ALA A 340 9.85 -4.68 7.19
C ALA A 340 8.32 -4.88 7.07
N ALA A 341 7.79 -5.02 5.87
CA ALA A 341 6.38 -5.30 5.64
C ALA A 341 5.94 -6.70 6.13
N ALA A 342 6.79 -7.70 5.97
CA ALA A 342 6.48 -9.08 6.35
C ALA A 342 6.55 -9.33 7.87
N TYR A 343 7.54 -8.75 8.57
CA TYR A 343 7.83 -9.07 9.97
C TYR A 343 7.55 -7.94 10.96
N ALA A 344 7.34 -6.73 10.48
CA ALA A 344 6.91 -5.59 11.27
C ALA A 344 5.66 -4.97 10.66
N THR A 345 5.55 -3.65 10.71
CA THR A 345 4.52 -2.89 9.99
C THR A 345 5.16 -1.69 9.33
N VAL A 346 4.66 -1.33 8.15
CA VAL A 346 5.01 -0.07 7.48
C VAL A 346 3.86 0.95 7.59
N ALA A 347 2.86 0.66 8.44
CA ALA A 347 1.73 1.54 8.70
C ALA A 347 2.04 2.45 9.88
N GLY A 348 2.12 3.77 9.65
CA GLY A 348 2.38 4.76 10.68
C GLY A 348 1.35 4.75 11.82
N ALA A 349 0.09 4.41 11.53
CA ALA A 349 -0.97 4.28 12.52
C ALA A 349 -0.82 3.06 13.45
N GLU A 350 -0.05 2.07 13.07
CA GLU A 350 0.30 0.91 13.91
C GLU A 350 1.62 1.10 14.63
N GLY A 351 2.65 1.55 13.91
CA GLY A 351 4.03 1.56 14.37
C GLY A 351 4.64 2.94 14.56
N GLY A 352 3.92 4.03 14.37
CA GLY A 352 4.48 5.38 14.39
C GLY A 352 5.24 5.75 13.11
N CYS A 353 5.87 6.93 13.06
CA CYS A 353 6.70 7.33 11.93
C CYS A 353 7.92 6.42 11.73
N GLN A 354 8.42 5.78 12.79
CA GLN A 354 9.51 4.81 12.68
C GLN A 354 9.21 3.68 11.67
N ALA A 355 7.95 3.24 11.58
CA ALA A 355 7.54 2.17 10.67
C ALA A 355 7.58 2.62 9.20
N GLU A 356 7.17 3.83 8.90
CA GLU A 356 7.08 4.36 7.53
C GLU A 356 8.39 5.05 7.11
N ILE A 357 8.79 6.08 7.82
CA ILE A 357 9.99 6.88 7.52
C ILE A 357 11.27 6.11 7.86
N GLY A 358 11.26 5.34 8.96
CA GLY A 358 12.41 4.51 9.35
C GLY A 358 12.70 3.45 8.31
N THR A 359 11.69 2.75 7.82
CA THR A 359 11.84 1.77 6.73
C THR A 359 12.35 2.43 5.45
N ALA A 360 11.79 3.59 5.06
CA ALA A 360 12.25 4.33 3.88
C ALA A 360 13.72 4.77 4.00
N SER A 361 14.13 5.26 5.19
CA SER A 361 15.52 5.63 5.47
C SER A 361 16.46 4.42 5.37
N ALA A 362 16.06 3.27 5.90
CA ALA A 362 16.83 2.02 5.82
C ALA A 362 16.97 1.53 4.38
N MET A 363 15.90 1.60 3.59
CA MET A 363 15.94 1.31 2.16
C MET A 363 16.95 2.21 1.43
N ALA A 364 16.88 3.51 1.66
CA ALA A 364 17.79 4.48 1.05
C ALA A 364 19.24 4.26 1.47
N ALA A 365 19.51 3.95 2.75
CA ALA A 365 20.85 3.67 3.25
C ALA A 365 21.45 2.42 2.58
N SER A 366 20.70 1.32 2.55
CA SER A 366 21.10 0.07 1.87
C SER A 366 21.38 0.31 0.38
N ALA A 367 20.50 1.06 -0.26
CA ALA A 367 20.59 1.46 -1.65
C ALA A 367 21.89 2.23 -1.95
N SER A 368 22.19 3.23 -1.13
CA SER A 368 23.38 4.05 -1.28
C SER A 368 24.66 3.22 -1.18
N ILE A 369 24.70 2.25 -0.26
CA ILE A 369 25.83 1.30 -0.16
C ILE A 369 26.03 0.54 -1.47
N GLN A 370 24.97 -0.02 -2.04
CA GLN A 370 25.06 -0.78 -3.29
C GLN A 370 25.53 0.10 -4.45
N LEU A 371 25.08 1.35 -4.55
CA LEU A 371 25.50 2.31 -5.55
C LEU A 371 27.00 2.64 -5.46
N LEU A 372 27.51 2.71 -4.25
CA LEU A 372 28.91 2.99 -3.98
C LEU A 372 29.81 1.76 -4.05
N GLY A 373 29.27 0.60 -4.48
CA GLY A 373 30.00 -0.65 -4.65
C GLY A 373 30.27 -1.42 -3.36
N GLY A 374 29.53 -1.12 -2.29
CA GLY A 374 29.64 -1.84 -1.02
C GLY A 374 29.10 -3.25 -1.08
N SER A 375 29.44 -4.06 -0.10
CA SER A 375 29.05 -5.47 0.00
C SER A 375 27.60 -5.63 0.48
N PRO A 376 26.96 -6.77 0.24
CA PRO A 376 25.63 -7.11 0.79
C PRO A 376 25.57 -6.98 2.32
N GLN A 377 26.64 -7.34 3.03
CA GLN A 377 26.73 -7.18 4.47
C GLN A 377 26.68 -5.70 4.89
N GLN A 378 27.39 -4.83 4.19
CA GLN A 378 27.34 -3.39 4.44
C GLN A 378 25.96 -2.80 4.14
N CYS A 379 25.27 -3.30 3.10
CA CYS A 379 23.88 -2.90 2.80
C CYS A 379 22.95 -3.14 4.00
N LEU A 380 22.98 -4.34 4.57
CA LEU A 380 22.18 -4.69 5.74
C LEU A 380 22.63 -3.94 7.01
N ALA A 381 23.93 -3.73 7.17
CA ALA A 381 24.47 -2.94 8.28
C ALA A 381 23.96 -1.49 8.24
N ALA A 382 24.02 -0.84 7.07
CA ALA A 382 23.49 0.50 6.87
C ALA A 382 21.97 0.57 7.16
N ALA A 383 21.21 -0.41 6.70
CA ALA A 383 19.80 -0.51 6.98
C ALA A 383 19.51 -0.64 8.49
N ALA A 384 20.26 -1.49 9.20
CA ALA A 384 20.12 -1.67 10.63
C ALA A 384 20.46 -0.37 11.41
N ILE A 385 21.54 0.33 11.05
CA ILE A 385 21.90 1.60 11.64
C ILE A 385 20.78 2.62 11.43
N ALA A 386 20.28 2.75 10.19
CA ALA A 386 19.24 3.72 9.86
C ALA A 386 17.93 3.47 10.63
N LEU A 387 17.53 2.20 10.80
CA LEU A 387 16.37 1.82 11.61
C LEU A 387 16.61 2.15 13.10
N THR A 388 17.77 1.77 13.63
CA THR A 388 18.11 1.98 15.05
C THR A 388 18.03 3.47 15.42
N ASN A 389 18.51 4.36 14.56
CA ASN A 389 18.49 5.80 14.78
C ASN A 389 17.09 6.41 14.84
N LEU A 390 16.09 5.74 14.25
CA LEU A 390 14.72 6.23 14.16
C LEU A 390 13.72 5.43 15.03
N LEU A 391 14.21 4.48 15.85
CA LEU A 391 13.35 3.76 16.79
C LEU A 391 12.68 4.73 17.78
N GLY A 392 11.40 4.52 18.02
CA GLY A 392 10.60 5.35 18.91
C GLY A 392 10.03 6.61 18.25
N LEU A 393 10.28 6.86 16.96
CA LEU A 393 9.73 8.04 16.27
C LEU A 393 8.21 7.94 16.16
N VAL A 394 7.53 8.76 16.95
CA VAL A 394 6.08 8.84 17.06
C VAL A 394 5.44 9.47 15.82
N ARG A 395 4.14 9.28 15.64
CA ARG A 395 3.36 9.90 14.57
C ARG A 395 2.26 10.79 15.16
N ASP A 396 2.53 12.09 15.17
CA ASP A 396 1.75 13.11 15.83
C ASP A 396 1.45 14.30 14.88
N PRO A 397 0.72 14.05 13.76
CA PRO A 397 0.50 15.05 12.73
C PRO A 397 -0.35 16.22 13.26
N VAL A 398 0.12 17.44 13.07
CA VAL A 398 -0.57 18.67 13.48
C VAL A 398 -1.87 18.82 12.70
N ALA A 399 -2.99 19.00 13.38
CA ALA A 399 -4.35 19.03 12.82
C ALA A 399 -4.74 17.78 12.01
N GLY A 400 -4.05 16.67 12.19
CA GLY A 400 -4.25 15.46 11.38
C GLY A 400 -3.71 15.59 9.95
N LEU A 401 -2.91 16.60 9.64
CA LEU A 401 -2.31 16.84 8.32
C LEU A 401 -0.93 16.20 8.25
N VAL A 402 -0.64 15.41 7.19
CA VAL A 402 0.70 14.82 6.97
C VAL A 402 1.66 15.87 6.38
N GLU A 403 1.74 17.02 7.01
CA GLU A 403 2.59 18.14 6.63
C GLU A 403 3.60 18.38 7.73
N GLU A 404 3.12 18.76 8.90
CA GLU A 404 3.95 19.02 10.07
C GLU A 404 3.69 17.92 11.11
N PRO A 405 4.71 17.21 11.62
CA PRO A 405 6.15 17.34 11.32
C PRO A 405 6.64 16.40 10.20
N CYS A 406 5.76 15.69 9.50
CA CYS A 406 6.11 14.56 8.64
C CYS A 406 7.07 14.92 7.50
N GLN A 407 6.88 16.06 6.84
CA GLN A 407 7.78 16.47 5.75
C GLN A 407 9.20 16.80 6.26
N LYS A 408 9.32 17.47 7.41
CA LYS A 408 10.63 17.74 8.01
C LYS A 408 11.31 16.46 8.49
N ARG A 409 10.54 15.49 8.99
CA ARG A 409 11.06 14.16 9.33
C ARG A 409 11.55 13.39 8.11
N ASN A 410 10.93 13.55 6.93
CA ASN A 410 11.45 12.97 5.69
C ASN A 410 12.84 13.52 5.35
N ALA A 411 13.05 14.83 5.49
CA ALA A 411 14.37 15.42 5.28
C ALA A 411 15.41 14.87 6.26
N SER A 412 15.05 14.78 7.55
CA SER A 412 15.93 14.19 8.58
C SER A 412 16.23 12.71 8.31
N ALA A 413 15.26 11.96 7.80
CA ALA A 413 15.44 10.54 7.46
C ALA A 413 16.34 10.35 6.23
N ALA A 414 16.30 11.27 5.26
CA ALA A 414 17.23 11.28 4.14
C ALA A 414 18.68 11.51 4.62
N ALA A 415 18.89 12.48 5.51
CA ALA A 415 20.20 12.72 6.14
C ALA A 415 20.66 11.49 6.95
N ASN A 416 19.75 10.86 7.72
CA ASN A 416 20.03 9.63 8.45
C ASN A 416 20.47 8.49 7.50
N ALA A 417 19.86 8.36 6.34
CA ALA A 417 20.24 7.35 5.36
C ALA A 417 21.68 7.55 4.86
N LEU A 418 22.07 8.79 4.55
CA LEU A 418 23.43 9.12 4.13
C LEU A 418 24.45 8.85 5.23
N ILE A 419 24.19 9.30 6.47
CA ILE A 419 25.08 9.05 7.61
C ILE A 419 25.22 7.55 7.88
N SER A 420 24.12 6.79 7.82
CA SER A 420 24.14 5.34 8.03
C SER A 420 24.93 4.60 6.93
N CYS A 421 24.87 5.11 5.70
CA CYS A 421 25.68 4.63 4.60
C CYS A 421 27.17 4.85 4.87
N GLU A 422 27.59 6.06 5.21
CA GLU A 422 28.97 6.40 5.51
C GLU A 422 29.54 5.59 6.67
N LEU A 423 28.78 5.40 7.75
CA LEU A 423 29.17 4.57 8.88
C LEU A 423 29.42 3.11 8.45
N ALA A 424 28.52 2.54 7.67
CA ALA A 424 28.66 1.16 7.22
C ALA A 424 29.81 0.97 6.21
N LEU A 425 30.06 1.93 5.34
CA LEU A 425 31.25 1.95 4.45
C LEU A 425 32.55 2.03 5.24
N ALA A 426 32.56 2.79 6.34
CA ALA A 426 33.71 2.86 7.24
C ALA A 426 33.90 1.60 8.11
N GLY A 427 33.06 0.57 7.94
CA GLY A 427 33.12 -0.69 8.70
C GLY A 427 32.46 -0.61 10.09
N ILE A 428 31.69 0.45 10.36
CA ILE A 428 30.93 0.58 11.60
C ILE A 428 29.61 -0.17 11.44
N HIS A 429 29.27 -1.04 12.37
CA HIS A 429 28.08 -1.87 12.34
C HIS A 429 27.15 -1.56 13.52
N SER A 430 25.86 -1.76 13.34
CA SER A 430 24.93 -1.84 14.47
C SER A 430 25.24 -3.09 15.30
N THR A 431 25.15 -3.00 16.62
CA THR A 431 25.31 -4.15 17.52
C THR A 431 24.17 -5.16 17.30
N ALA A 432 22.96 -4.68 17.04
CA ALA A 432 21.85 -5.53 16.61
C ALA A 432 21.92 -5.77 15.09
N PHE A 433 21.79 -7.01 14.66
CA PHE A 433 21.68 -7.36 13.25
C PHE A 433 20.37 -6.84 12.66
N PHE A 434 20.28 -6.77 11.32
CA PHE A 434 19.14 -6.22 10.61
C PHE A 434 17.80 -6.85 11.04
N ASP A 435 17.73 -8.18 11.13
CA ASP A 435 16.50 -8.90 11.52
C ASP A 435 16.05 -8.59 12.94
N GLU A 436 17.00 -8.49 13.89
CA GLU A 436 16.74 -8.11 15.28
C GLU A 436 16.27 -6.67 15.39
N THR A 437 16.80 -5.78 14.53
CA THR A 437 16.39 -4.38 14.47
C THR A 437 14.96 -4.26 13.94
N VAL A 438 14.57 -5.06 12.94
CA VAL A 438 13.18 -5.11 12.44
C VAL A 438 12.22 -5.63 13.52
N ASP A 439 12.62 -6.65 14.31
CA ASP A 439 11.81 -7.12 15.43
C ASP A 439 11.70 -6.07 16.55
N ALA A 440 12.78 -5.34 16.82
CA ALA A 440 12.75 -4.22 17.75
C ALA A 440 11.81 -3.10 17.28
N LEU A 441 11.83 -2.77 15.98
CA LEU A 441 10.91 -1.82 15.36
C LEU A 441 9.45 -2.20 15.63
N ARG A 442 9.11 -3.49 15.43
CA ARG A 442 7.77 -4.03 15.70
C ARG A 442 7.38 -3.89 17.17
N ARG A 443 8.24 -4.31 18.09
CA ARG A 443 7.98 -4.24 19.54
C ARG A 443 7.80 -2.80 20.03
N VAL A 444 8.67 -1.89 19.60
CA VAL A 444 8.60 -0.47 19.95
C VAL A 444 7.32 0.15 19.37
N GLY A 445 6.98 -0.14 18.12
CA GLY A 445 5.75 0.35 17.49
C GLY A 445 4.49 -0.05 18.28
N HIS A 446 4.40 -1.32 18.70
CA HIS A 446 3.28 -1.79 19.52
C HIS A 446 3.23 -1.16 20.93
N SER A 447 4.37 -0.73 21.48
CA SER A 447 4.44 -0.09 22.79
C SER A 447 4.07 1.41 22.77
N LEU A 448 4.01 2.04 21.59
CA LEU A 448 3.62 3.45 21.50
C LEU A 448 2.15 3.63 21.94
N PRO A 449 1.84 4.66 22.74
CA PRO A 449 0.47 5.02 23.08
C PRO A 449 -0.37 5.32 21.83
N PHE A 450 -1.67 5.06 21.92
CA PHE A 450 -2.63 5.31 20.83
C PHE A 450 -2.57 6.77 20.34
N GLU A 451 -2.40 7.72 21.24
CA GLU A 451 -2.36 9.16 20.97
C GLU A 451 -1.17 9.56 20.09
N LEU A 452 -0.11 8.73 20.07
CA LEU A 452 1.13 8.95 19.31
C LEU A 452 1.22 8.13 18.03
N ARG A 453 0.12 7.46 17.63
CA ARG A 453 0.00 6.63 16.43
C ARG A 453 -0.98 7.21 15.42
N GLU A 454 -0.63 8.39 14.85
CA GLU A 454 -1.37 9.04 13.75
C GLU A 454 -2.82 9.45 14.12
N THR A 455 -3.05 9.85 15.35
CA THR A 455 -4.37 10.26 15.82
C THR A 455 -4.52 11.78 16.00
N ALA A 456 -3.42 12.53 15.96
CA ALA A 456 -3.36 13.95 16.29
C ALA A 456 -3.82 14.28 17.73
N LEU A 457 -3.86 13.27 18.61
CA LEU A 457 -4.32 13.44 20.01
C LEU A 457 -3.18 13.62 21.01
N GLY A 458 -1.91 13.54 20.58
CA GLY A 458 -0.74 13.63 21.41
C GLY A 458 0.46 14.29 20.71
N GLY A 459 1.61 14.34 21.39
CA GLY A 459 2.84 14.90 20.86
C GLY A 459 2.73 16.37 20.50
N ILE A 460 3.40 16.79 19.43
CA ILE A 460 3.36 18.20 19.00
C ILE A 460 2.01 18.65 18.48
N ALA A 461 1.14 17.72 18.06
CA ALA A 461 -0.21 18.04 17.60
C ALA A 461 -1.05 18.74 18.67
N THR A 462 -0.73 18.55 19.94
CA THR A 462 -1.43 19.17 21.09
C THR A 462 -0.76 20.46 21.59
N CYS A 463 0.36 20.88 21.01
CA CYS A 463 1.03 22.12 21.41
C CYS A 463 0.18 23.34 21.06
N LYS A 464 0.13 24.32 21.98
CA LYS A 464 -0.69 25.53 21.84
C LYS A 464 -0.42 26.28 20.53
N SER A 465 0.85 26.49 20.21
CA SER A 465 1.27 27.15 18.95
C SER A 465 0.83 26.42 17.70
N CYS A 466 0.88 25.07 17.72
CA CYS A 466 0.41 24.25 16.62
C CYS A 466 -1.11 24.39 16.43
N LEU A 467 -1.88 24.34 17.51
CA LEU A 467 -3.34 24.51 17.49
C LEU A 467 -3.75 25.92 17.01
N GLU A 468 -3.00 26.96 17.39
CA GLU A 468 -3.22 28.33 16.93
C GLU A 468 -2.92 28.49 15.44
N SER A 469 -1.84 27.88 14.95
CA SER A 469 -1.48 27.90 13.51
C SER A 469 -2.55 27.23 12.66
N CYS A 470 -3.11 26.12 13.14
CA CYS A 470 -4.19 25.41 12.44
C CYS A 470 -5.48 26.24 12.33
N ARG A 471 -5.79 27.07 13.35
CA ARG A 471 -6.96 27.96 13.32
C ARG A 471 -6.82 29.09 12.31
N LYS A 472 -5.59 29.46 11.96
CA LYS A 472 -5.27 30.54 10.99
C LYS A 472 -5.14 30.04 9.55
N ALA A 473 -4.97 28.74 9.37
CA ALA A 473 -4.96 28.13 8.03
C ALA A 473 -6.36 28.29 7.40
N PRO A 474 -6.48 28.76 6.16
CA PRO A 474 -7.78 28.84 5.50
C PRO A 474 -8.41 27.45 5.43
N PRO A 475 -9.73 27.33 5.67
CA PRO A 475 -10.41 26.04 5.50
C PRO A 475 -10.14 25.56 4.07
N GLY A 476 -9.61 24.35 3.94
CA GLY A 476 -9.17 23.77 2.67
C GLY A 476 -10.24 23.97 1.58
N ARG A 477 -9.82 24.68 0.51
CA ARG A 477 -10.60 24.84 -0.71
C ARG A 477 -10.63 23.54 -1.50
#